data_de10f140138deba8be33bd0162ec6acb
#
_entry.id   de10f140138deba8be33bd0162ec6acb
#
_cell.length_a   1.000
_cell.length_b   1.000
_cell.length_c   1.000
_cell.angle_alpha   90.00
_cell.angle_beta   90.00
_cell.angle_gamma   90.00
#
_symmetry.space_group_name_H-M   'P 1'
#
loop_
_entity.id
_entity.type
_entity.pdbx_description
1 polymer ?
#
loop_
_entity_poly.entity_id
_entity_poly.type
_entity_poly.pdbx_seq_one_letter_code
_entity_poly.pdbx_strand_id
1 'polypeptide(L)'
;MHLKEFSLVSPKIPSKEIFKAIEIAIPASAIEEAITKTKVEEKRHRTLPAQLVVCLVIAMSLWSKDSMRDVLKILIDGLNEGWIKIGKYWRFPCKSAITQARQRLGGGVMRQLFHSLVRPMATVETVGAFLSELRVVVIDGTCLELPDSDENARVFGRPGSRPGTISAFGKARLVILLEVGTHLIFDALMCPYKMGERVRA
;
A
#
# COMPACT_ATOMS: atom_id res chain seq x y z
N MET A 1 32.32 20.88 3.43
CA MET A 1 31.04 21.49 3.82
C MET A 1 30.19 20.36 4.40
N HIS A 2 30.14 20.21 5.73
CA HIS A 2 29.35 19.15 6.38
C HIS A 2 27.90 19.60 6.41
N LEU A 3 27.04 18.87 5.71
CA LEU A 3 25.60 18.97 5.88
C LEU A 3 25.29 18.53 7.32
N LYS A 4 24.90 19.47 8.17
CA LYS A 4 24.32 19.13 9.48
C LYS A 4 23.08 18.28 9.23
N GLU A 5 23.07 17.08 9.78
CA GLU A 5 21.87 16.27 9.85
C GLU A 5 20.79 17.09 10.56
N PHE A 6 19.81 17.55 9.81
CA PHE A 6 18.57 18.02 10.36
C PHE A 6 17.84 16.77 10.89
N SER A 7 18.04 16.44 12.15
CA SER A 7 17.12 15.55 12.83
C SER A 7 15.79 16.29 12.95
N LEU A 8 14.92 16.07 11.99
CA LEU A 8 13.51 16.40 12.13
C LEU A 8 13.00 15.58 13.32
N VAL A 9 12.90 16.22 14.49
CA VAL A 9 12.15 15.70 15.62
C VAL A 9 10.70 15.76 15.18
N SER A 10 10.29 14.77 14.39
CA SER A 10 8.88 14.56 14.08
C SER A 10 8.20 14.22 15.40
N PRO A 11 7.20 14.98 15.85
CA PRO A 11 6.46 14.62 17.04
C PRO A 11 5.93 13.20 16.82
N LYS A 12 6.19 12.30 17.77
CA LYS A 12 5.66 10.93 17.71
C LYS A 12 4.14 11.03 17.83
N ILE A 13 3.46 10.99 16.70
CA ILE A 13 1.99 10.94 16.69
C ILE A 13 1.59 9.60 17.34
N PRO A 14 0.75 9.58 18.36
CA PRO A 14 0.27 8.36 18.97
C PRO A 14 -0.42 7.46 17.93
N SER A 15 -0.13 6.16 17.95
CA SER A 15 -0.71 5.19 16.99
C SER A 15 -2.23 5.28 16.94
N LYS A 16 -2.88 5.59 18.04
CA LYS A 16 -4.33 5.75 18.14
C LYS A 16 -4.87 6.92 17.31
N GLU A 17 -4.15 8.01 17.20
CA GLU A 17 -4.52 9.15 16.33
C GLU A 17 -4.31 8.82 14.86
N ILE A 18 -3.25 8.07 14.54
CA ILE A 18 -2.99 7.58 13.18
C ILE A 18 -4.15 6.67 12.75
N PHE A 19 -4.55 5.72 13.58
CA PHE A 19 -5.67 4.83 13.26
C PHE A 19 -6.99 5.59 13.08
N LYS A 20 -7.27 6.58 13.91
CA LYS A 20 -8.45 7.42 13.75
C LYS A 20 -8.46 8.15 12.41
N ALA A 21 -7.33 8.68 11.97
CA ALA A 21 -7.21 9.31 10.66
C ALA A 21 -7.40 8.30 9.52
N ILE A 22 -6.87 7.08 9.66
CA ILE A 22 -7.04 5.99 8.67
C ILE A 22 -8.52 5.58 8.60
N GLU A 23 -9.21 5.44 9.72
CA GLU A 23 -10.63 5.07 9.78
C GLU A 23 -11.52 6.11 9.06
N ILE A 24 -11.17 7.38 9.15
CA ILE A 24 -11.84 8.46 8.42
C ILE A 24 -11.57 8.37 6.92
N ALA A 25 -10.30 8.16 6.53
CA ALA A 25 -9.90 8.11 5.13
C ALA A 25 -10.33 6.82 4.43
N ILE A 26 -10.39 5.71 5.16
CA ILE A 26 -10.71 4.37 4.66
C ILE A 26 -11.81 3.76 5.53
N PRO A 27 -13.08 4.08 5.27
CA PRO A 27 -14.20 3.56 6.05
C PRO A 27 -14.31 2.03 5.98
N ALA A 28 -14.78 1.41 7.05
CA ALA A 28 -14.98 -0.04 7.11
C ALA A 28 -15.89 -0.54 5.98
N SER A 29 -16.92 0.22 5.63
CA SER A 29 -17.83 -0.09 4.51
C SER A 29 -17.12 -0.19 3.16
N ALA A 30 -16.12 0.64 2.90
CA ALA A 30 -15.34 0.59 1.67
C ALA A 30 -14.47 -0.68 1.61
N ILE A 31 -13.94 -1.12 2.75
CA ILE A 31 -13.19 -2.37 2.86
C ILE A 31 -14.11 -3.57 2.60
N GLU A 32 -15.30 -3.57 3.20
CA GLU A 32 -16.31 -4.62 2.98
C GLU A 32 -16.74 -4.70 1.52
N GLU A 33 -17.02 -3.56 0.90
CA GLU A 33 -17.37 -3.51 -0.52
C GLU A 33 -16.24 -4.04 -1.42
N ALA A 34 -14.98 -3.69 -1.13
CA ALA A 34 -13.83 -4.18 -1.89
C ALA A 34 -13.66 -5.71 -1.75
N ILE A 35 -13.88 -6.25 -0.56
CA ILE A 35 -13.85 -7.69 -0.27
C ILE A 35 -14.95 -8.41 -1.06
N THR A 36 -16.17 -7.88 -1.02
CA THR A 36 -17.33 -8.45 -1.72
C THR A 36 -17.15 -8.41 -3.24
N LYS A 37 -16.75 -7.26 -3.80
CA LYS A 37 -16.52 -7.12 -5.24
C LYS A 37 -15.43 -8.06 -5.76
N THR A 38 -14.44 -8.36 -4.94
CA THR A 38 -13.33 -9.26 -5.32
C THR A 38 -13.59 -10.73 -4.97
N LYS A 39 -14.73 -11.03 -4.37
CA LYS A 39 -15.17 -12.39 -4.01
C LYS A 39 -14.18 -13.13 -3.09
N VAL A 40 -13.49 -12.39 -2.21
CA VAL A 40 -12.57 -12.97 -1.21
C VAL A 40 -13.21 -13.07 0.17
N GLU A 41 -14.50 -13.00 0.24
CA GLU A 41 -15.28 -13.23 1.46
C GLU A 41 -15.00 -14.60 2.06
N GLU A 42 -14.94 -14.64 3.37
CA GLU A 42 -14.61 -15.87 4.08
C GLU A 42 -15.87 -16.71 4.34
N LYS A 43 -15.84 -17.95 3.88
CA LYS A 43 -16.90 -18.93 4.15
C LYS A 43 -16.87 -19.48 5.60
N ARG A 44 -15.80 -19.22 6.35
CA ARG A 44 -15.59 -19.74 7.70
C ARG A 44 -15.06 -18.64 8.61
N HIS A 45 -15.43 -18.67 9.88
CA HIS A 45 -14.83 -17.80 10.88
C HIS A 45 -13.32 -18.09 11.02
N ARG A 46 -12.47 -17.08 10.80
CA ARG A 46 -11.01 -17.20 10.85
C ARG A 46 -10.43 -16.26 11.89
N THR A 47 -9.27 -16.63 12.42
CA THR A 47 -8.49 -15.77 13.34
C THR A 47 -8.03 -14.48 12.66
N LEU A 48 -7.77 -14.52 11.35
CA LEU A 48 -7.38 -13.37 10.53
C LEU A 48 -8.41 -13.18 9.41
N PRO A 49 -9.56 -12.53 9.68
CA PRO A 49 -10.54 -12.22 8.67
C PRO A 49 -9.99 -11.23 7.62
N ALA A 50 -10.55 -11.24 6.41
CA ALA A 50 -10.09 -10.44 5.29
C ALA A 50 -9.99 -8.95 5.63
N GLN A 51 -10.97 -8.39 6.35
CA GLN A 51 -10.94 -6.99 6.82
C GLN A 51 -9.69 -6.70 7.67
N LEU A 52 -9.38 -7.55 8.66
CA LEU A 52 -8.18 -7.37 9.49
C LEU A 52 -6.90 -7.46 8.67
N VAL A 53 -6.88 -8.33 7.66
CA VAL A 53 -5.71 -8.47 6.78
C VAL A 53 -5.54 -7.24 5.88
N VAL A 54 -6.62 -6.63 5.38
CA VAL A 54 -6.56 -5.35 4.65
C VAL A 54 -5.96 -4.26 5.54
N CYS A 55 -6.49 -4.10 6.76
CA CYS A 55 -5.97 -3.13 7.73
C CYS A 55 -4.49 -3.38 8.06
N LEU A 56 -4.09 -4.64 8.21
CA LEU A 56 -2.70 -5.01 8.43
C LEU A 56 -1.80 -4.62 7.26
N VAL A 57 -2.22 -4.85 6.02
CA VAL A 57 -1.44 -4.45 4.83
C VAL A 57 -1.26 -2.95 4.77
N ILE A 58 -2.30 -2.17 5.06
CA ILE A 58 -2.22 -0.71 5.14
C ILE A 58 -1.26 -0.29 6.27
N ALA A 59 -1.43 -0.84 7.46
CA ALA A 59 -0.59 -0.54 8.62
C ALA A 59 0.90 -0.87 8.37
N MET A 60 1.20 -1.94 7.65
CA MET A 60 2.58 -2.30 7.28
C MET A 60 3.29 -1.24 6.43
N SER A 61 2.57 -0.41 5.67
CA SER A 61 3.18 0.71 4.93
C SER A 61 3.59 1.87 5.85
N LEU A 62 2.88 2.05 6.96
CA LEU A 62 3.15 3.10 7.95
C LEU A 62 4.25 2.70 8.94
N TRP A 63 4.29 1.43 9.32
CA TRP A 63 5.30 0.86 10.22
C TRP A 63 6.24 -0.09 9.46
N SER A 64 6.83 0.41 8.38
CA SER A 64 7.64 -0.40 7.44
C SER A 64 8.91 -1.00 8.05
N LYS A 65 9.38 -0.47 9.18
CA LYS A 65 10.56 -0.97 9.90
C LYS A 65 10.23 -2.09 10.89
N ASP A 66 8.95 -2.28 11.22
CA ASP A 66 8.51 -3.25 12.20
C ASP A 66 8.19 -4.60 11.56
N SER A 67 8.27 -5.68 12.34
CA SER A 67 7.84 -6.99 11.85
C SER A 67 6.33 -7.03 11.65
N MET A 68 5.84 -7.87 10.72
CA MET A 68 4.39 -8.07 10.52
C MET A 68 3.63 -8.39 11.82
N ARG A 69 4.30 -9.06 12.75
CA ARG A 69 3.74 -9.40 14.06
C ARG A 69 3.58 -8.19 14.97
N ASP A 70 4.59 -7.33 14.98
CA ASP A 70 4.57 -6.13 15.80
C ASP A 70 3.56 -5.12 15.23
N VAL A 71 3.52 -4.98 13.89
CA VAL A 71 2.48 -4.17 13.23
C VAL A 71 1.08 -4.68 13.58
N LEU A 72 0.85 -6.01 13.57
CA LEU A 72 -0.44 -6.58 13.96
C LEU A 72 -0.78 -6.29 15.43
N LYS A 73 0.21 -6.31 16.33
CA LYS A 73 0.03 -5.90 17.71
C LYS A 73 -0.43 -4.45 17.83
N ILE A 74 0.34 -3.54 17.19
CA ILE A 74 0.01 -2.10 17.17
C ILE A 74 -1.40 -1.88 16.63
N LEU A 75 -1.76 -2.61 15.56
CA LEU A 75 -3.07 -2.54 14.94
C LEU A 75 -4.19 -2.95 15.91
N ILE A 76 -4.03 -4.10 16.58
CA ILE A 76 -5.05 -4.61 17.52
C ILE A 76 -5.21 -3.72 18.74
N ASP A 77 -4.11 -3.19 19.26
CA ASP A 77 -4.12 -2.28 20.40
C ASP A 77 -4.71 -0.89 20.06
N GLY A 78 -4.68 -0.51 18.77
CA GLY A 78 -5.09 0.81 18.31
C GLY A 78 -6.46 0.88 17.61
N LEU A 79 -6.97 -0.26 17.09
CA LEU A 79 -8.25 -0.29 16.40
C LEU A 79 -9.42 -0.11 17.37
N ASN A 80 -10.38 0.71 16.95
CA ASN A 80 -11.66 0.82 17.63
C ASN A 80 -12.50 -0.45 17.38
N GLU A 81 -13.32 -0.84 18.35
CA GLU A 81 -14.22 -2.00 18.25
C GLU A 81 -15.22 -1.91 17.09
N GLY A 82 -15.44 -0.70 16.53
CA GLY A 82 -16.30 -0.47 15.38
C GLY A 82 -15.75 -0.96 14.05
N TRP A 83 -14.42 -1.06 13.92
CA TRP A 83 -13.78 -1.48 12.68
C TRP A 83 -13.70 -3.00 12.56
N ILE A 84 -13.31 -3.67 13.64
CA ILE A 84 -13.19 -5.13 13.68
C ILE A 84 -13.54 -5.64 15.06
N LYS A 85 -14.58 -6.47 15.16
CA LYS A 85 -14.90 -7.19 16.39
C LYS A 85 -13.96 -8.37 16.56
N ILE A 86 -12.99 -8.23 17.48
CA ILE A 86 -12.13 -9.32 17.87
C ILE A 86 -12.83 -10.09 18.97
N GLY A 87 -13.11 -11.38 18.72
CA GLY A 87 -13.80 -12.22 19.70
C GLY A 87 -12.98 -12.42 20.97
N LYS A 88 -13.66 -12.58 22.12
CA LYS A 88 -13.06 -12.77 23.46
C LYS A 88 -11.99 -13.88 23.52
N TYR A 89 -12.08 -14.88 22.67
CA TYR A 89 -11.16 -16.03 22.62
C TYR A 89 -10.13 -15.93 21.49
N TRP A 90 -9.97 -14.75 20.89
CA TRP A 90 -9.00 -14.55 19.83
C TRP A 90 -7.57 -14.77 20.34
N ARG A 91 -6.81 -15.59 19.59
CA ARG A 91 -5.41 -15.87 19.92
C ARG A 91 -4.52 -15.22 18.87
N PHE A 92 -3.43 -14.63 19.33
CA PHE A 92 -2.46 -13.98 18.45
C PHE A 92 -1.87 -15.00 17.46
N PRO A 93 -1.97 -14.76 16.12
CA PRO A 93 -1.55 -15.72 15.11
C PRO A 93 -0.03 -15.84 15.02
N CYS A 94 0.46 -16.99 14.55
CA CYS A 94 1.85 -17.18 14.19
C CYS A 94 2.20 -16.49 12.86
N LYS A 95 3.50 -16.28 12.61
CA LYS A 95 4.01 -15.60 11.41
C LYS A 95 3.52 -16.26 10.10
N SER A 96 3.52 -17.57 10.04
CA SER A 96 3.05 -18.31 8.86
C SER A 96 1.55 -18.10 8.60
N ALA A 97 0.71 -18.03 9.65
CA ALA A 97 -0.71 -17.75 9.50
C ALA A 97 -0.96 -16.34 8.93
N ILE A 98 -0.16 -15.35 9.32
CA ILE A 98 -0.23 -14.00 8.76
C ILE A 98 0.13 -14.01 7.27
N THR A 99 1.22 -14.70 6.91
CA THR A 99 1.65 -14.84 5.50
C THR A 99 0.57 -15.52 4.66
N GLN A 100 0.03 -16.64 5.12
CA GLN A 100 -1.06 -17.33 4.42
C GLN A 100 -2.33 -16.48 4.29
N ALA A 101 -2.67 -15.69 5.31
CA ALA A 101 -3.82 -14.79 5.25
C ALA A 101 -3.63 -13.70 4.20
N ARG A 102 -2.43 -13.12 4.09
CA ARG A 102 -2.10 -12.15 3.03
C ARG A 102 -2.14 -12.76 1.63
N GLN A 103 -1.60 -13.97 1.46
CA GLN A 103 -1.67 -14.69 0.19
C GLN A 103 -3.11 -14.97 -0.23
N ARG A 104 -3.95 -15.39 0.71
CA ARG A 104 -5.38 -15.63 0.50
C ARG A 104 -6.15 -14.36 0.12
N LEU A 105 -5.82 -13.21 0.74
CA LEU A 105 -6.42 -11.92 0.40
C LEU A 105 -6.11 -11.54 -1.05
N GLY A 106 -4.87 -11.74 -1.47
CA GLY A 106 -4.42 -11.33 -2.80
C GLY A 106 -4.33 -9.81 -2.99
N GLY A 107 -3.82 -9.39 -4.13
CA GLY A 107 -3.66 -7.96 -4.47
C GLY A 107 -4.94 -7.29 -4.99
N GLY A 108 -5.93 -8.07 -5.44
CA GLY A 108 -7.15 -7.56 -6.06
C GLY A 108 -7.96 -6.65 -5.15
N VAL A 109 -8.06 -7.01 -3.86
CA VAL A 109 -8.78 -6.22 -2.86
C VAL A 109 -8.14 -4.86 -2.67
N MET A 110 -6.82 -4.80 -2.56
CA MET A 110 -6.10 -3.55 -2.37
C MET A 110 -6.24 -2.63 -3.60
N ARG A 111 -6.18 -3.21 -4.80
CA ARG A 111 -6.44 -2.47 -6.04
C ARG A 111 -7.86 -1.92 -6.08
N GLN A 112 -8.87 -2.74 -5.77
CA GLN A 112 -10.26 -2.32 -5.73
C GLN A 112 -10.49 -1.19 -4.73
N LEU A 113 -9.92 -1.32 -3.54
CA LEU A 113 -10.00 -0.31 -2.48
C LEU A 113 -9.34 1.01 -2.93
N PHE A 114 -8.14 0.94 -3.49
CA PHE A 114 -7.44 2.10 -4.03
C PHE A 114 -8.29 2.84 -5.06
N HIS A 115 -8.77 2.14 -6.09
CA HIS A 115 -9.60 2.77 -7.14
C HIS A 115 -10.98 3.25 -6.64
N SER A 116 -11.50 2.73 -5.54
CA SER A 116 -12.77 3.20 -4.99
C SER A 116 -12.63 4.47 -4.14
N LEU A 117 -11.52 4.63 -3.45
CA LEU A 117 -11.32 5.71 -2.47
C LEU A 117 -10.48 6.87 -3.00
N VAL A 118 -9.42 6.56 -3.75
CA VAL A 118 -8.46 7.60 -4.14
C VAL A 118 -9.01 8.41 -5.31
N ARG A 119 -9.07 9.71 -5.12
CA ARG A 119 -9.52 10.71 -6.10
C ARG A 119 -8.63 11.95 -5.97
N PRO A 120 -8.42 12.71 -7.06
CA PRO A 120 -7.76 14.00 -6.98
C PRO A 120 -8.45 14.91 -5.95
N MET A 121 -7.67 15.48 -5.04
CA MET A 121 -8.19 16.26 -3.89
C MET A 121 -7.93 17.75 -3.97
N ALA A 122 -7.01 18.20 -4.84
CA ALA A 122 -6.71 19.61 -4.98
C ALA A 122 -7.92 20.40 -5.47
N THR A 123 -8.10 21.59 -4.92
CA THR A 123 -9.07 22.59 -5.38
C THR A 123 -8.32 23.72 -6.08
N VAL A 124 -9.04 24.64 -6.71
CA VAL A 124 -8.45 25.83 -7.35
C VAL A 124 -7.66 26.71 -6.38
N GLU A 125 -7.94 26.60 -5.09
CA GLU A 125 -7.24 27.30 -4.01
C GLU A 125 -5.93 26.60 -3.60
N THR A 126 -5.74 25.35 -4.03
CA THR A 126 -4.52 24.58 -3.71
C THR A 126 -3.35 25.12 -4.49
N VAL A 127 -2.36 25.65 -3.79
CA VAL A 127 -1.18 26.30 -4.40
C VAL A 127 -0.44 25.32 -5.32
N GLY A 128 -0.21 25.73 -6.57
CA GLY A 128 0.53 24.94 -7.56
C GLY A 128 -0.24 23.76 -8.18
N ALA A 129 -1.50 23.55 -7.81
CA ALA A 129 -2.29 22.43 -8.32
C ALA A 129 -2.96 22.71 -9.67
N PHE A 130 -3.08 23.98 -10.04
CA PHE A 130 -3.73 24.39 -11.29
C PHE A 130 -2.89 25.41 -12.05
N LEU A 131 -2.90 25.29 -13.37
CA LEU A 131 -2.43 26.30 -14.30
C LEU A 131 -3.67 26.81 -15.05
N SER A 132 -4.11 28.04 -14.72
CA SER A 132 -5.44 28.53 -15.11
C SER A 132 -6.53 27.56 -14.59
N GLU A 133 -7.32 26.99 -15.47
CA GLU A 133 -8.38 26.03 -15.12
C GLU A 133 -7.94 24.56 -15.20
N LEU A 134 -6.72 24.31 -15.64
CA LEU A 134 -6.22 22.97 -15.87
C LEU A 134 -5.49 22.43 -14.64
N ARG A 135 -5.89 21.25 -14.17
CA ARG A 135 -5.21 20.52 -13.10
C ARG A 135 -3.83 20.06 -13.56
N VAL A 136 -2.81 20.36 -12.76
CA VAL A 136 -1.43 19.95 -13.03
C VAL A 136 -1.19 18.57 -12.44
N VAL A 137 -0.81 17.63 -13.30
CA VAL A 137 -0.53 16.24 -12.96
C VAL A 137 0.87 15.88 -13.44
N VAL A 138 1.59 15.14 -12.62
CA VAL A 138 2.91 14.57 -12.98
C VAL A 138 2.75 13.09 -13.24
N ILE A 139 3.37 12.63 -14.33
CA ILE A 139 3.61 11.21 -14.61
C ILE A 139 5.07 10.95 -14.26
N ASP A 140 5.30 10.01 -13.36
CA ASP A 140 6.64 9.62 -12.96
C ASP A 140 6.79 8.11 -12.88
N GLY A 141 8.01 7.63 -13.06
CA GLY A 141 8.31 6.21 -13.05
C GLY A 141 9.46 5.86 -12.12
N THR A 142 9.25 4.85 -11.29
CA THR A 142 10.30 4.29 -10.42
C THR A 142 10.43 2.78 -10.60
N CYS A 143 11.56 2.23 -10.17
CA CYS A 143 11.79 0.79 -10.20
C CYS A 143 11.83 0.23 -8.78
N LEU A 144 11.06 -0.82 -8.56
CA LEU A 144 11.04 -1.55 -7.30
C LEU A 144 11.79 -2.87 -7.44
N GLU A 145 12.65 -3.18 -6.48
CA GLU A 145 13.24 -4.51 -6.37
C GLU A 145 12.23 -5.49 -5.80
N LEU A 146 12.14 -6.64 -6.44
CA LEU A 146 11.20 -7.69 -6.04
C LEU A 146 11.95 -8.82 -5.34
N PRO A 147 11.29 -9.53 -4.42
CA PRO A 147 11.84 -10.76 -3.85
C PRO A 147 12.29 -11.73 -4.95
N ASP A 148 13.41 -12.41 -4.74
CA ASP A 148 13.93 -13.38 -5.68
C ASP A 148 13.03 -14.63 -5.71
N SER A 149 12.24 -14.73 -6.77
CA SER A 149 11.42 -15.89 -7.09
C SER A 149 11.33 -16.06 -8.61
N ASP A 150 11.17 -17.29 -9.06
CA ASP A 150 11.04 -17.61 -10.48
C ASP A 150 9.80 -16.93 -11.09
N GLU A 151 8.73 -16.80 -10.32
CA GLU A 151 7.50 -16.13 -10.74
C GLU A 151 7.74 -14.64 -10.99
N ASN A 152 8.40 -13.95 -10.06
CA ASN A 152 8.74 -12.54 -10.23
C ASN A 152 9.71 -12.33 -11.39
N ALA A 153 10.70 -13.19 -11.52
CA ALA A 153 11.66 -13.14 -12.63
C ALA A 153 10.97 -13.34 -13.99
N ARG A 154 10.01 -14.26 -14.08
CA ARG A 154 9.25 -14.53 -15.31
C ARG A 154 8.33 -13.36 -15.69
N VAL A 155 7.63 -12.78 -14.71
CA VAL A 155 6.63 -11.72 -14.97
C VAL A 155 7.29 -10.37 -15.21
N PHE A 156 8.25 -9.99 -14.38
CA PHE A 156 8.83 -8.64 -14.38
C PHE A 156 10.19 -8.55 -15.05
N GLY A 157 10.90 -9.66 -15.14
CA GLY A 157 12.25 -9.72 -15.70
C GLY A 157 13.33 -9.32 -14.70
N ARG A 158 14.56 -9.65 -15.05
CA ARG A 158 15.78 -9.24 -14.33
C ARG A 158 16.56 -8.26 -15.20
N PRO A 159 16.95 -7.09 -14.72
CA PRO A 159 17.79 -6.18 -15.48
C PRO A 159 19.18 -6.82 -15.67
N GLY A 160 19.76 -6.59 -16.85
CA GLY A 160 21.15 -6.93 -17.15
C GLY A 160 21.87 -5.67 -17.57
N SER A 161 23.09 -5.45 -17.07
CA SER A 161 23.91 -4.29 -17.42
C SER A 161 24.86 -4.52 -18.58
N ARG A 162 25.18 -5.79 -18.88
CA ARG A 162 26.08 -6.21 -19.97
C ARG A 162 25.60 -7.54 -20.58
N PRO A 163 25.93 -7.85 -21.83
CA PRO A 163 25.69 -9.18 -22.38
C PRO A 163 26.22 -10.28 -21.47
N GLY A 164 25.35 -11.23 -21.07
CA GLY A 164 25.70 -12.33 -20.18
C GLY A 164 25.61 -12.02 -18.68
N THR A 165 25.33 -10.78 -18.26
CA THR A 165 25.08 -10.44 -16.85
C THR A 165 23.60 -10.27 -16.57
N ILE A 166 23.13 -10.91 -15.50
CA ILE A 166 21.73 -10.83 -15.03
C ILE A 166 21.75 -10.37 -13.58
N SER A 167 20.91 -9.39 -13.23
CA SER A 167 20.74 -8.96 -11.84
C SER A 167 20.22 -10.09 -10.97
N ALA A 168 20.70 -10.15 -9.71
CA ALA A 168 20.24 -11.13 -8.73
C ALA A 168 18.74 -11.05 -8.47
N PHE A 169 18.15 -9.84 -8.55
CA PHE A 169 16.74 -9.59 -8.23
C PHE A 169 15.93 -9.16 -9.45
N GLY A 170 14.69 -9.61 -9.52
CA GLY A 170 13.70 -9.09 -10.45
C GLY A 170 13.39 -7.62 -10.13
N LYS A 171 13.04 -6.83 -11.15
CA LYS A 171 12.59 -5.44 -10.97
C LYS A 171 11.26 -5.22 -11.66
N ALA A 172 10.33 -4.59 -10.95
CA ALA A 172 9.12 -4.05 -11.53
C ALA A 172 9.28 -2.53 -11.73
N ARG A 173 8.71 -2.03 -12.81
CA ARG A 173 8.54 -0.59 -13.00
C ARG A 173 7.16 -0.19 -12.48
N LEU A 174 7.13 0.85 -11.69
CA LEU A 174 5.91 1.49 -11.22
C LEU A 174 5.80 2.85 -11.92
N VAL A 175 4.74 3.05 -12.67
CA VAL A 175 4.37 4.35 -13.26
C VAL A 175 3.23 4.91 -12.44
N ILE A 176 3.35 6.14 -11.99
CA ILE A 176 2.38 6.81 -11.11
C ILE A 176 1.84 8.08 -11.76
N LEU A 177 0.60 8.40 -11.45
CA LEU A 177 -0.01 9.70 -11.66
C LEU A 177 -0.11 10.42 -10.32
N LEU A 178 0.51 11.59 -10.24
CA LEU A 178 0.61 12.38 -9.02
C LEU A 178 -0.01 13.77 -9.24
N GLU A 179 -0.86 14.17 -8.33
CA GLU A 179 -1.42 15.51 -8.26
C GLU A 179 -0.39 16.47 -7.64
N VAL A 180 -0.01 17.54 -8.35
CA VAL A 180 1.10 18.42 -7.92
C VAL A 180 0.76 19.12 -6.63
N GLY A 181 -0.29 19.74 -6.40
CA GLY A 181 -0.56 20.55 -5.21
C GLY A 181 -0.63 19.75 -3.90
N THR A 182 -1.16 18.53 -3.94
CA THR A 182 -1.35 17.66 -2.77
C THR A 182 -0.31 16.58 -2.62
N HIS A 183 0.46 16.32 -3.68
CA HIS A 183 1.36 15.17 -3.81
C HIS A 183 0.63 13.81 -3.68
N LEU A 184 -0.66 13.80 -3.96
CA LEU A 184 -1.45 12.57 -3.92
C LEU A 184 -1.19 11.74 -5.17
N ILE A 185 -0.79 10.48 -4.98
CA ILE A 185 -0.76 9.48 -6.04
C ILE A 185 -2.19 8.96 -6.20
N PHE A 186 -2.85 9.30 -7.31
CA PHE A 186 -4.25 8.92 -7.53
C PHE A 186 -4.42 7.83 -8.59
N ASP A 187 -3.35 7.47 -9.32
CA ASP A 187 -3.31 6.26 -10.14
C ASP A 187 -1.90 5.68 -10.17
N ALA A 188 -1.79 4.37 -10.39
CA ALA A 188 -0.52 3.67 -10.43
C ALA A 188 -0.62 2.39 -11.27
N LEU A 189 0.38 2.17 -12.13
CA LEU A 189 0.50 0.97 -12.94
C LEU A 189 1.84 0.28 -12.69
N MET A 190 1.80 -1.01 -12.36
CA MET A 190 2.99 -1.85 -12.27
C MET A 190 3.18 -2.65 -13.55
N CYS A 191 4.39 -2.62 -14.10
CA CYS A 191 4.72 -3.33 -15.34
C CYS A 191 6.14 -3.93 -15.29
N PRO A 192 6.48 -4.82 -16.25
CA PRO A 192 7.83 -5.34 -16.38
C PRO A 192 8.88 -4.25 -16.54
N TYR A 193 10.05 -4.47 -15.95
CA TYR A 193 11.17 -3.52 -15.98
C TYR A 193 11.54 -3.02 -17.39
N LYS A 194 11.47 -3.89 -18.39
CA LYS A 194 11.85 -3.55 -19.77
C LYS A 194 10.85 -2.64 -20.48
N MET A 195 9.65 -2.47 -19.96
CA MET A 195 8.68 -1.54 -20.52
C MET A 195 9.06 -0.11 -20.22
N GLY A 196 9.18 0.72 -21.26
CA GLY A 196 9.42 2.15 -21.12
C GLY A 196 8.21 2.86 -20.50
N GLU A 197 8.44 3.93 -19.78
CA GLU A 197 7.39 4.75 -19.15
C GLU A 197 6.40 5.29 -20.19
N ARG A 198 6.91 5.76 -21.34
CA ARG A 198 6.11 6.34 -22.43
C ARG A 198 5.12 5.37 -23.08
N VAL A 199 5.29 4.07 -22.87
CA VAL A 199 4.38 3.05 -23.45
C VAL A 199 3.17 2.81 -22.55
N ARG A 200 3.21 3.30 -21.31
CA ARG A 200 2.21 3.04 -20.26
C ARG A 200 1.62 4.30 -19.62
N ALA A 201 2.19 5.46 -19.93
CA ALA A 201 1.69 6.76 -19.50
C ALA A 201 0.42 7.21 -20.25
#